data_1defae7f78eb6141c47c327dcad4e888
#
_entry.id   1defae7f78eb6141c47c327dcad4e888
#
_cell.length_a   1.000
_cell.length_b   1.000
_cell.length_c   1.000
_cell.angle_alpha   90.00
_cell.angle_beta   90.00
_cell.angle_gamma   90.00
#
_symmetry.space_group_name_H-M   'P 1'
#
loop_
_entity.id
_entity.type
_entity.pdbx_description
1 polymer ?
#
loop_
_entity_poly.entity_id
_entity_poly.type
_entity_poly.pdbx_seq_one_letter_code
_entity_poly.pdbx_strand_id
1 'polypeptide(L)'
;MAKITPRRRVALDNPEEVYTLAQRLLAPVKPYAKWLVLAGVVIAVGLGAWGVNARLQEGREDKAVTALALVTPKADLKAPDAAAAQALEKFINEHTGTRAAREAQLTRANLLYRLAQYGEAAKAYESLLDGRDPGWDTLVNESLSYCYAGMGNFKKAAEVLKPVAEQSSGPLKNEVMRRLAMLYEQAKDPKEAAVYWRKLLDQPPDAAMVPYLQEKLAATEAGSKQ
;
A
#
# COMPACT_ATOMS: atom_id res chain seq x y z
N MET A 1 -45.06 39.82 -26.66
CA MET A 1 -44.29 40.59 -25.64
C MET A 1 -44.65 40.00 -24.29
N ALA A 2 -43.76 39.18 -23.71
CA ALA A 2 -43.96 38.55 -22.40
C ALA A 2 -43.49 39.54 -21.32
N LYS A 3 -44.40 39.92 -20.43
CA LYS A 3 -44.12 40.78 -19.28
C LYS A 3 -43.24 39.98 -18.26
N ILE A 4 -42.01 40.39 -18.13
CA ILE A 4 -41.09 39.91 -17.09
C ILE A 4 -41.51 40.60 -15.79
N THR A 5 -42.17 39.86 -14.88
CA THR A 5 -42.43 40.31 -13.51
C THR A 5 -41.13 40.41 -12.73
N PRO A 6 -40.80 41.58 -12.14
CA PRO A 6 -39.59 41.73 -11.36
C PRO A 6 -39.62 40.83 -10.11
N ARG A 7 -38.60 39.97 -9.95
CA ARG A 7 -38.37 39.23 -8.73
C ARG A 7 -38.22 40.22 -7.57
N ARG A 8 -39.19 40.18 -6.64
CA ARG A 8 -39.17 40.97 -5.40
C ARG A 8 -37.88 40.63 -4.63
N ARG A 9 -36.93 41.57 -4.65
CA ARG A 9 -35.78 41.49 -3.76
C ARG A 9 -36.30 41.58 -2.33
N VAL A 10 -36.12 40.57 -1.53
CA VAL A 10 -36.44 40.64 -0.09
C VAL A 10 -35.45 41.62 0.52
N ALA A 11 -35.97 42.79 0.93
CA ALA A 11 -35.18 43.77 1.61
C ALA A 11 -34.95 43.26 3.05
N LEU A 12 -33.70 42.91 3.36
CA LEU A 12 -33.26 42.41 4.68
C LEU A 12 -33.27 43.47 5.77
N ASP A 13 -33.78 44.67 5.47
CA ASP A 13 -33.74 45.83 6.37
C ASP A 13 -34.91 45.92 7.35
N ASN A 14 -35.91 44.99 7.25
CA ASN A 14 -37.06 45.02 8.16
C ASN A 14 -36.96 43.83 9.14
N PRO A 15 -36.68 44.07 10.43
CA PRO A 15 -36.48 42.98 11.41
C PRO A 15 -37.70 42.10 11.60
N GLU A 16 -38.91 42.61 11.34
CA GLU A 16 -40.15 41.80 11.42
C GLU A 16 -40.30 40.83 10.25
N GLU A 17 -39.89 41.20 9.02
CA GLU A 17 -39.88 40.28 7.88
C GLU A 17 -38.85 39.18 8.01
N VAL A 18 -37.69 39.49 8.54
CA VAL A 18 -36.62 38.49 8.83
C VAL A 18 -37.13 37.49 9.90
N TYR A 19 -37.83 37.99 10.93
CA TYR A 19 -38.37 37.15 12.00
C TYR A 19 -39.46 36.19 11.48
N THR A 20 -40.37 36.69 10.62
CA THR A 20 -41.45 35.89 10.01
C THR A 20 -40.93 34.86 9.00
N LEU A 21 -39.86 35.19 8.24
CA LEU A 21 -39.18 34.24 7.36
C LEU A 21 -38.44 33.16 8.15
N ALA A 22 -37.76 33.53 9.20
CA ALA A 22 -37.09 32.56 10.10
C ALA A 22 -38.13 31.61 10.76
N GLN A 23 -39.26 32.14 11.22
CA GLN A 23 -40.35 31.29 11.77
C GLN A 23 -40.92 30.32 10.73
N ARG A 24 -41.13 30.75 9.48
CA ARG A 24 -41.63 29.88 8.39
C ARG A 24 -40.63 28.81 8.01
N LEU A 25 -39.35 29.13 8.00
CA LEU A 25 -38.25 28.16 7.70
C LEU A 25 -38.04 27.16 8.84
N LEU A 26 -38.23 27.58 10.08
CA LEU A 26 -38.07 26.75 11.28
C LEU A 26 -39.33 25.93 11.66
N ALA A 27 -40.52 26.32 11.13
CA ALA A 27 -41.78 25.61 11.44
C ALA A 27 -41.71 24.08 11.13
N PRO A 28 -41.22 23.61 9.97
CA PRO A 28 -41.15 22.17 9.69
C PRO A 28 -40.07 21.45 10.53
N VAL A 29 -39.14 22.17 11.15
CA VAL A 29 -38.04 21.60 11.94
C VAL A 29 -38.42 21.41 13.40
N LYS A 30 -39.42 22.17 13.92
CA LYS A 30 -39.87 22.11 15.32
C LYS A 30 -40.18 20.69 15.82
N PRO A 31 -40.94 19.83 15.09
CA PRO A 31 -41.23 18.48 15.57
C PRO A 31 -39.99 17.60 15.69
N TYR A 32 -38.93 17.90 14.94
CA TYR A 32 -37.68 17.15 14.95
C TYR A 32 -36.58 17.76 15.84
N ALA A 33 -36.87 18.90 16.49
CA ALA A 33 -35.85 19.64 17.27
C ALA A 33 -35.14 18.78 18.31
N LYS A 34 -35.87 17.90 19.02
CA LYS A 34 -35.30 16.98 20.01
C LYS A 34 -34.31 16.00 19.38
N TRP A 35 -34.66 15.47 18.21
CA TRP A 35 -33.78 14.55 17.47
C TRP A 35 -32.56 15.25 16.88
N LEU A 36 -32.71 16.49 16.43
CA LEU A 36 -31.59 17.31 15.95
C LEU A 36 -30.61 17.66 17.07
N VAL A 37 -31.12 17.99 18.24
CA VAL A 37 -30.28 18.23 19.44
C VAL A 37 -29.56 16.94 19.82
N LEU A 38 -30.25 15.80 19.85
CA LEU A 38 -29.63 14.51 20.15
C LEU A 38 -28.55 14.17 19.13
N ALA A 39 -28.83 14.33 17.84
CA ALA A 39 -27.85 14.12 16.77
C ALA A 39 -26.64 15.05 16.91
N GLY A 40 -26.85 16.33 17.24
CA GLY A 40 -25.80 17.29 17.50
C GLY A 40 -24.90 16.88 18.68
N VAL A 41 -25.49 16.40 19.77
CA VAL A 41 -24.74 15.88 20.93
C VAL A 41 -23.92 14.65 20.57
N VAL A 42 -24.50 13.69 19.84
CA VAL A 42 -23.78 12.47 19.38
C VAL A 42 -22.62 12.83 18.49
N ILE A 43 -22.81 13.77 17.56
CA ILE A 43 -21.72 14.25 16.69
C ILE A 43 -20.64 14.94 17.51
N ALA A 44 -21.00 15.80 18.45
CA ALA A 44 -20.06 16.52 19.30
C ALA A 44 -19.22 15.56 20.18
N VAL A 45 -19.86 14.55 20.78
CA VAL A 45 -19.17 13.49 21.54
C VAL A 45 -18.26 12.67 20.62
N GLY A 46 -18.75 12.30 19.42
CA GLY A 46 -17.95 11.57 18.44
C GLY A 46 -16.70 12.33 17.99
N LEU A 47 -16.84 13.61 17.68
CA LEU A 47 -15.73 14.48 17.31
C LEU A 47 -14.74 14.69 18.48
N GLY A 48 -15.27 14.85 19.70
CA GLY A 48 -14.43 14.95 20.91
C GLY A 48 -13.61 13.68 21.15
N ALA A 49 -14.25 12.52 21.10
CA ALA A 49 -13.57 11.21 21.23
C ALA A 49 -12.54 10.98 20.13
N TRP A 50 -12.88 11.34 18.88
CA TRP A 50 -11.96 11.27 17.76
C TRP A 50 -10.73 12.18 17.96
N GLY A 51 -10.94 13.43 18.40
CA GLY A 51 -9.85 14.37 18.68
C GLY A 51 -8.91 13.91 19.80
N VAL A 52 -9.47 13.34 20.88
CA VAL A 52 -8.66 12.75 21.97
C VAL A 52 -7.87 11.55 21.46
N ASN A 53 -8.52 10.66 20.71
CA ASN A 53 -7.83 9.50 20.13
C ASN A 53 -6.72 9.89 19.16
N ALA A 54 -6.93 10.92 18.32
CA ALA A 54 -5.93 11.42 17.39
C ALA A 54 -4.68 11.92 18.15
N ARG A 55 -4.86 12.71 19.21
CA ARG A 55 -3.73 13.20 20.04
C ARG A 55 -2.98 12.07 20.76
N LEU A 56 -3.72 11.07 21.24
CA LEU A 56 -3.09 9.90 21.86
C LEU A 56 -2.27 9.10 20.84
N GLN A 57 -2.75 8.98 19.62
CA GLN A 57 -2.02 8.32 18.52
C GLN A 57 -0.76 9.10 18.12
N GLU A 58 -0.85 10.44 17.99
CA GLU A 58 0.31 11.28 17.72
C GLU A 58 1.38 11.11 18.81
N GLY A 59 1.01 11.17 20.09
CA GLY A 59 1.96 10.98 21.18
C GLY A 59 2.56 9.57 21.28
N ARG A 60 1.85 8.53 20.80
CA ARG A 60 2.41 7.17 20.65
C ARG A 60 3.39 7.11 19.50
N GLU A 61 3.06 7.74 18.37
CA GLU A 61 3.90 7.78 17.18
C GLU A 61 5.23 8.49 17.46
N ASP A 62 5.21 9.67 18.10
CA ASP A 62 6.42 10.43 18.44
C ASP A 62 7.38 9.62 19.32
N LYS A 63 6.84 8.92 20.33
CA LYS A 63 7.62 8.03 21.19
C LYS A 63 8.20 6.86 20.40
N ALA A 64 7.39 6.27 19.52
CA ALA A 64 7.80 5.14 18.69
C ALA A 64 8.89 5.53 17.70
N VAL A 65 8.77 6.67 17.00
CA VAL A 65 9.79 7.18 16.08
C VAL A 65 11.13 7.39 16.80
N THR A 66 11.09 8.02 17.99
CA THR A 66 12.31 8.25 18.79
C THR A 66 12.94 6.92 19.24
N ALA A 67 12.15 5.97 19.68
CA ALA A 67 12.62 4.65 20.09
C ALA A 67 13.14 3.83 18.91
N LEU A 68 12.50 3.91 17.73
CA LEU A 68 12.96 3.23 16.51
C LEU A 68 14.37 3.67 16.11
N ALA A 69 14.65 4.97 16.18
CA ALA A 69 15.96 5.50 15.86
C ALA A 69 17.10 4.91 16.73
N LEU A 70 16.78 4.45 17.94
CA LEU A 70 17.74 3.80 18.83
C LEU A 70 17.97 2.32 18.50
N VAL A 71 16.96 1.66 17.93
CA VAL A 71 16.95 0.22 17.64
C VAL A 71 17.35 -0.06 16.20
N THR A 72 17.08 0.86 15.27
CA THR A 72 17.43 0.68 13.86
C THR A 72 18.95 0.60 13.72
N PRO A 73 19.48 -0.48 13.15
CA PRO A 73 20.92 -0.61 12.95
C PRO A 73 21.41 0.56 12.10
N LYS A 74 22.49 1.22 12.53
CA LYS A 74 23.12 2.28 11.74
C LYS A 74 23.48 1.74 10.36
N ALA A 75 23.24 2.53 9.32
CA ALA A 75 23.31 2.13 7.90
C ALA A 75 24.68 1.54 7.44
N ASP A 76 25.69 1.53 8.29
CA ASP A 76 27.01 0.98 8.02
C ASP A 76 27.14 -0.53 8.28
N LEU A 77 26.03 -1.25 8.18
CA LEU A 77 25.97 -2.70 8.39
C LEU A 77 26.58 -3.46 7.23
N LYS A 78 27.89 -3.65 7.29
CA LYS A 78 28.61 -4.56 6.38
C LYS A 78 28.19 -6.02 6.59
N ALA A 79 27.69 -6.39 7.78
CA ALA A 79 27.18 -7.71 8.10
C ALA A 79 25.78 -7.63 8.68
N PRO A 80 24.86 -8.55 8.32
CA PRO A 80 23.55 -8.64 8.94
C PRO A 80 23.70 -9.06 10.40
N ASP A 81 22.92 -8.43 11.31
CA ASP A 81 22.99 -8.64 12.75
C ASP A 81 21.69 -9.28 13.26
N ALA A 82 21.78 -10.52 13.74
CA ALA A 82 20.64 -11.26 14.32
C ALA A 82 20.11 -10.59 15.61
N ALA A 83 20.99 -9.96 16.40
CA ALA A 83 20.56 -9.25 17.61
C ALA A 83 19.69 -8.02 17.26
N ALA A 84 19.99 -7.35 16.14
CA ALA A 84 19.16 -6.24 15.64
C ALA A 84 17.77 -6.74 15.21
N ALA A 85 17.66 -7.93 14.61
CA ALA A 85 16.37 -8.50 14.24
C ALA A 85 15.49 -8.78 15.48
N GLN A 86 16.08 -9.27 16.56
CA GLN A 86 15.40 -9.49 17.85
C GLN A 86 15.01 -8.16 18.53
N ALA A 87 15.89 -7.17 18.49
CA ALA A 87 15.58 -5.85 19.05
C ALA A 87 14.42 -5.16 18.31
N LEU A 88 14.38 -5.29 16.97
CA LEU A 88 13.25 -4.80 16.16
C LEU A 88 11.96 -5.56 16.48
N GLU A 89 12.01 -6.88 16.71
CA GLU A 89 10.84 -7.65 17.10
C GLU A 89 10.25 -7.20 18.44
N LYS A 90 11.10 -6.97 19.44
CA LYS A 90 10.68 -6.40 20.72
C LYS A 90 10.03 -5.03 20.53
N PHE A 91 10.67 -4.16 19.76
CA PHE A 91 10.13 -2.83 19.45
C PHE A 91 8.74 -2.90 18.77
N ILE A 92 8.56 -3.78 17.78
CA ILE A 92 7.28 -3.98 17.08
C ILE A 92 6.17 -4.34 18.05
N ASN A 93 6.45 -5.24 19.00
CA ASN A 93 5.49 -5.68 20.01
C ASN A 93 5.11 -4.55 20.99
N GLU A 94 6.08 -3.72 21.39
CA GLU A 94 5.88 -2.59 22.31
C GLU A 94 5.13 -1.41 21.67
N HIS A 95 5.28 -1.21 20.34
CA HIS A 95 4.73 -0.08 19.60
C HIS A 95 3.68 -0.48 18.55
N THR A 96 2.99 -1.60 18.79
CA THR A 96 1.97 -2.13 17.86
C THR A 96 0.96 -1.05 17.44
N GLY A 97 0.66 -1.00 16.13
CA GLY A 97 -0.32 -0.08 15.54
C GLY A 97 0.22 1.31 15.19
N THR A 98 1.52 1.58 15.42
CA THR A 98 2.20 2.80 14.97
C THR A 98 2.79 2.63 13.57
N ARG A 99 3.03 3.74 12.85
CA ARG A 99 3.76 3.72 11.57
C ARG A 99 5.20 3.27 11.78
N ALA A 100 5.82 3.71 12.89
CA ALA A 100 7.16 3.30 13.28
C ALA A 100 7.27 1.78 13.46
N ALA A 101 6.25 1.11 14.02
CA ALA A 101 6.24 -0.35 14.12
C ALA A 101 6.15 -1.02 12.75
N ARG A 102 5.39 -0.46 11.80
CA ARG A 102 5.30 -0.96 10.42
C ARG A 102 6.64 -0.81 9.68
N GLU A 103 7.34 0.31 9.87
CA GLU A 103 8.68 0.54 9.33
C GLU A 103 9.71 -0.42 9.95
N ALA A 104 9.63 -0.65 11.26
CA ALA A 104 10.43 -1.64 11.96
C ALA A 104 10.20 -3.06 11.44
N GLN A 105 8.94 -3.44 11.14
CA GLN A 105 8.61 -4.73 10.51
C GLN A 105 9.28 -4.89 9.16
N LEU A 106 9.24 -3.86 8.31
CA LEU A 106 9.91 -3.88 7.00
C LEU A 106 11.42 -4.02 7.18
N THR A 107 12.00 -3.24 8.09
CA THR A 107 13.45 -3.30 8.39
C THR A 107 13.85 -4.68 8.90
N ARG A 108 13.04 -5.27 9.80
CA ARG A 108 13.26 -6.62 10.30
C ARG A 108 13.17 -7.67 9.18
N ALA A 109 12.17 -7.57 8.31
CA ALA A 109 12.01 -8.48 7.18
C ALA A 109 13.23 -8.41 6.22
N ASN A 110 13.69 -7.20 5.90
CA ASN A 110 14.91 -6.97 5.11
C ASN A 110 16.15 -7.60 5.78
N LEU A 111 16.27 -7.49 7.09
CA LEU A 111 17.37 -8.04 7.86
C LEU A 111 17.34 -9.58 7.88
N LEU A 112 16.17 -10.18 8.10
CA LEU A 112 15.97 -11.63 8.02
C LEU A 112 16.31 -12.18 6.62
N TYR A 113 15.92 -11.46 5.56
CA TYR A 113 16.30 -11.82 4.20
C TYR A 113 17.83 -11.82 4.01
N ARG A 114 18.53 -10.79 4.51
CA ARG A 114 20.01 -10.70 4.44
C ARG A 114 20.72 -11.78 5.27
N LEU A 115 20.07 -12.26 6.33
CA LEU A 115 20.51 -13.42 7.14
C LEU A 115 20.22 -14.76 6.45
N ALA A 116 19.69 -14.75 5.23
CA ALA A 116 19.21 -15.93 4.50
C ALA A 116 18.10 -16.71 5.22
N GLN A 117 17.43 -16.10 6.21
CA GLN A 117 16.27 -16.64 6.91
C GLN A 117 15.00 -16.37 6.08
N TYR A 118 14.99 -16.87 4.83
CA TYR A 118 13.96 -16.54 3.83
C TYR A 118 12.55 -16.89 4.26
N GLY A 119 12.36 -17.98 5.00
CA GLY A 119 11.04 -18.38 5.49
C GLY A 119 10.45 -17.42 6.53
N GLU A 120 11.29 -16.91 7.45
CA GLU A 120 10.88 -15.93 8.45
C GLU A 120 10.71 -14.54 7.82
N ALA A 121 11.60 -14.18 6.90
CA ALA A 121 11.47 -12.95 6.12
C ALA A 121 10.16 -12.92 5.34
N ALA A 122 9.80 -14.03 4.66
CA ALA A 122 8.54 -14.12 3.92
C ALA A 122 7.32 -13.92 4.82
N LYS A 123 7.27 -14.55 6.00
CA LYS A 123 6.19 -14.35 6.98
C LYS A 123 6.10 -12.89 7.46
N ALA A 124 7.27 -12.26 7.69
CA ALA A 124 7.33 -10.86 8.09
C ALA A 124 6.81 -9.93 6.98
N TYR A 125 7.17 -10.16 5.72
CA TYR A 125 6.64 -9.41 4.58
C TYR A 125 5.13 -9.67 4.37
N GLU A 126 4.67 -10.93 4.46
CA GLU A 126 3.24 -11.26 4.34
C GLU A 126 2.39 -10.48 5.35
N SER A 127 2.89 -10.28 6.59
CA SER A 127 2.19 -9.51 7.62
C SER A 127 2.10 -8.01 7.32
N LEU A 128 2.85 -7.51 6.34
CA LEU A 128 2.84 -6.10 5.90
C LEU A 128 1.85 -5.83 4.78
N LEU A 129 1.32 -6.86 4.12
CA LEU A 129 0.31 -6.72 3.08
C LEU A 129 -1.06 -6.43 3.70
N ASP A 130 -1.61 -5.26 3.45
CA ASP A 130 -2.93 -4.86 3.98
C ASP A 130 -3.91 -4.40 2.89
N GLY A 131 -3.47 -4.32 1.63
CA GLY A 131 -4.29 -3.91 0.48
C GLY A 131 -4.71 -2.45 0.48
N ARG A 132 -4.19 -1.61 1.39
CA ARG A 132 -4.58 -0.21 1.53
C ARG A 132 -3.74 0.73 0.68
N ASP A 133 -2.49 0.36 0.47
CA ASP A 133 -1.51 1.14 -0.29
C ASP A 133 -0.90 0.26 -1.38
N PRO A 134 -1.38 0.39 -2.65
CA PRO A 134 -0.86 -0.40 -3.76
C PRO A 134 0.64 -0.24 -3.99
N GLY A 135 1.21 0.95 -3.71
CA GLY A 135 2.65 1.20 -3.84
C GLY A 135 3.44 0.41 -2.80
N TRP A 136 2.94 0.38 -1.57
CA TRP A 136 3.51 -0.42 -0.50
C TRP A 136 3.41 -1.92 -0.78
N ASP A 137 2.23 -2.39 -1.19
CA ASP A 137 2.02 -3.80 -1.52
C ASP A 137 2.90 -4.26 -2.69
N THR A 138 3.16 -3.38 -3.67
CA THR A 138 4.11 -3.62 -4.77
C THR A 138 5.52 -3.89 -4.25
N LEU A 139 6.03 -3.02 -3.37
CA LEU A 139 7.35 -3.16 -2.74
C LEU A 139 7.44 -4.47 -1.94
N VAL A 140 6.42 -4.77 -1.16
CA VAL A 140 6.38 -5.98 -0.32
C VAL A 140 6.30 -7.24 -1.16
N ASN A 141 5.47 -7.27 -2.21
CA ASN A 141 5.36 -8.43 -3.12
C ASN A 141 6.66 -8.67 -3.89
N GLU A 142 7.38 -7.62 -4.28
CA GLU A 142 8.69 -7.75 -4.88
C GLU A 142 9.67 -8.43 -3.92
N SER A 143 9.71 -7.97 -2.66
CA SER A 143 10.55 -8.54 -1.60
C SER A 143 10.19 -9.98 -1.26
N LEU A 144 8.89 -10.29 -1.19
CA LEU A 144 8.36 -11.66 -1.05
C LEU A 144 8.82 -12.58 -2.17
N SER A 145 8.81 -12.09 -3.41
CA SER A 145 9.29 -12.86 -4.55
C SER A 145 10.76 -13.26 -4.39
N TYR A 146 11.60 -12.37 -3.84
CA TYR A 146 12.99 -12.73 -3.54
C TYR A 146 13.10 -13.77 -2.44
N CYS A 147 12.26 -13.69 -1.39
CA CYS A 147 12.26 -14.69 -0.31
C CYS A 147 11.87 -16.08 -0.85
N TYR A 148 10.79 -16.17 -1.64
CA TYR A 148 10.38 -17.45 -2.21
C TYR A 148 11.39 -18.02 -3.20
N ALA A 149 12.05 -17.17 -3.99
CA ALA A 149 13.15 -17.60 -4.86
C ALA A 149 14.33 -18.12 -4.06
N GLY A 150 14.69 -17.45 -2.95
CA GLY A 150 15.74 -17.91 -2.03
C GLY A 150 15.46 -19.25 -1.38
N MET A 151 14.18 -19.61 -1.20
CA MET A 151 13.74 -20.92 -0.73
C MET A 151 13.65 -21.98 -1.86
N GLY A 152 13.95 -21.61 -3.11
CA GLY A 152 13.78 -22.46 -4.29
C GLY A 152 12.32 -22.64 -4.75
N ASN A 153 11.38 -21.90 -4.14
CA ASN A 153 9.97 -21.94 -4.53
C ASN A 153 9.68 -20.93 -5.65
N PHE A 154 10.27 -21.18 -6.81
CA PHE A 154 10.24 -20.25 -7.94
C PHE A 154 8.83 -19.99 -8.48
N LYS A 155 7.95 -20.99 -8.42
CA LYS A 155 6.56 -20.82 -8.84
C LYS A 155 5.84 -19.81 -7.97
N LYS A 156 5.94 -19.97 -6.65
CA LYS A 156 5.33 -19.02 -5.70
C LYS A 156 5.97 -17.63 -5.80
N ALA A 157 7.29 -17.57 -6.03
CA ALA A 157 7.99 -16.32 -6.29
C ALA A 157 7.42 -15.57 -7.51
N ALA A 158 7.11 -16.29 -8.58
CA ALA A 158 6.47 -15.70 -9.76
C ALA A 158 5.03 -15.27 -9.48
N GLU A 159 4.24 -16.08 -8.76
CA GLU A 159 2.85 -15.77 -8.43
C GLU A 159 2.72 -14.46 -7.65
N VAL A 160 3.54 -14.23 -6.63
CA VAL A 160 3.51 -12.98 -5.85
C VAL A 160 4.06 -11.77 -6.63
N LEU A 161 4.87 -12.00 -7.66
CA LEU A 161 5.44 -10.95 -8.50
C LEU A 161 4.48 -10.52 -9.64
N LYS A 162 3.50 -11.33 -10.02
CA LYS A 162 2.53 -11.00 -11.09
C LYS A 162 1.81 -9.66 -10.87
N PRO A 163 1.22 -9.37 -9.69
CA PRO A 163 0.56 -8.09 -9.43
C PRO A 163 1.50 -6.90 -9.61
N VAL A 164 2.79 -7.07 -9.29
CA VAL A 164 3.80 -6.02 -9.48
C VAL A 164 3.97 -5.67 -10.96
N ALA A 165 3.99 -6.69 -11.85
CA ALA A 165 4.06 -6.46 -13.30
C ALA A 165 2.82 -5.74 -13.85
N GLU A 166 1.65 -6.02 -13.28
CA GLU A 166 0.38 -5.40 -13.70
C GLU A 166 0.29 -3.93 -13.28
N GLN A 167 0.80 -3.60 -12.10
CA GLN A 167 0.79 -2.25 -11.55
C GLN A 167 1.96 -1.39 -12.03
N SER A 168 3.02 -2.00 -12.55
CA SER A 168 4.22 -1.31 -13.01
C SER A 168 4.07 -0.78 -14.43
N SER A 169 4.85 0.25 -14.75
CA SER A 169 4.93 0.84 -16.09
C SER A 169 6.39 1.14 -16.48
N GLY A 170 6.62 1.38 -17.77
CA GLY A 170 7.93 1.76 -18.29
C GLY A 170 9.04 0.73 -17.99
N PRO A 171 10.27 1.19 -17.71
CA PRO A 171 11.43 0.30 -17.49
C PRO A 171 11.24 -0.71 -16.36
N LEU A 172 10.56 -0.32 -15.27
CA LEU A 172 10.27 -1.21 -14.15
C LEU A 172 9.43 -2.41 -14.57
N LYS A 173 8.38 -2.18 -15.37
CA LYS A 173 7.54 -3.26 -15.91
C LYS A 173 8.35 -4.28 -16.70
N ASN A 174 9.25 -3.80 -17.54
CA ASN A 174 10.10 -4.67 -18.36
C ASN A 174 11.03 -5.53 -17.48
N GLU A 175 11.61 -4.93 -16.43
CA GLU A 175 12.47 -5.66 -15.49
C GLU A 175 11.69 -6.73 -14.73
N VAL A 176 10.50 -6.39 -14.26
CA VAL A 176 9.62 -7.33 -13.56
C VAL A 176 9.17 -8.47 -14.49
N MET A 177 8.80 -8.17 -15.74
CA MET A 177 8.44 -9.19 -16.74
C MET A 177 9.62 -10.12 -17.07
N ARG A 178 10.83 -9.56 -17.21
CA ARG A 178 12.05 -10.36 -17.41
C ARG A 178 12.29 -11.31 -16.24
N ARG A 179 12.12 -10.81 -15.02
CA ARG A 179 12.27 -11.62 -13.81
C ARG A 179 11.21 -12.71 -13.70
N LEU A 180 9.94 -12.42 -14.05
CA LEU A 180 8.88 -13.41 -14.13
C LEU A 180 9.23 -14.55 -15.08
N ALA A 181 9.72 -14.22 -16.31
CA ALA A 181 10.14 -15.21 -17.27
C ALA A 181 11.24 -16.12 -16.69
N MET A 182 12.26 -15.53 -16.05
CA MET A 182 13.36 -16.29 -15.43
C MET A 182 12.88 -17.18 -14.25
N LEU A 183 11.95 -16.68 -13.44
CA LEU A 183 11.38 -17.46 -12.33
C LEU A 183 10.60 -18.67 -12.86
N TYR A 184 9.85 -18.52 -13.95
CA TYR A 184 9.14 -19.64 -14.55
C TYR A 184 10.09 -20.63 -15.25
N GLU A 185 11.20 -20.18 -15.86
CA GLU A 185 12.26 -21.08 -16.32
C GLU A 185 12.80 -21.94 -15.15
N GLN A 186 13.11 -21.30 -14.01
CA GLN A 186 13.60 -21.99 -12.82
C GLN A 186 12.54 -22.91 -12.20
N ALA A 187 11.26 -22.54 -12.29
CA ALA A 187 10.14 -23.36 -11.87
C ALA A 187 9.86 -24.54 -12.81
N LYS A 188 10.62 -24.67 -13.92
CA LYS A 188 10.42 -25.67 -14.99
C LYS A 188 9.02 -25.55 -15.62
N ASP A 189 8.53 -24.33 -15.75
CA ASP A 189 7.28 -23.99 -16.43
C ASP A 189 7.57 -23.17 -17.70
N PRO A 190 8.03 -23.83 -18.78
CA PRO A 190 8.43 -23.15 -20.02
C PRO A 190 7.25 -22.47 -20.72
N LYS A 191 6.01 -22.90 -20.47
CA LYS A 191 4.82 -22.30 -21.07
C LYS A 191 4.60 -20.88 -20.51
N GLU A 192 4.61 -20.74 -19.21
CA GLU A 192 4.48 -19.44 -18.56
C GLU A 192 5.70 -18.54 -18.84
N ALA A 193 6.92 -19.10 -18.85
CA ALA A 193 8.12 -18.36 -19.18
C ALA A 193 8.04 -17.75 -20.60
N ALA A 194 7.59 -18.53 -21.60
CA ALA A 194 7.43 -18.08 -22.98
C ALA A 194 6.42 -16.91 -23.10
N VAL A 195 5.37 -16.88 -22.27
CA VAL A 195 4.41 -15.77 -22.26
C VAL A 195 5.10 -14.44 -21.94
N TYR A 196 5.98 -14.42 -20.94
CA TYR A 196 6.67 -13.18 -20.54
C TYR A 196 7.79 -12.80 -21.49
N TRP A 197 8.55 -13.76 -22.02
CA TRP A 197 9.56 -13.49 -23.08
C TRP A 197 8.91 -12.92 -24.34
N ARG A 198 7.74 -13.43 -24.74
CA ARG A 198 6.99 -12.91 -25.89
C ARG A 198 6.51 -11.48 -25.65
N LYS A 199 5.93 -11.19 -24.47
CA LYS A 199 5.51 -9.82 -24.10
C LYS A 199 6.66 -8.81 -24.17
N LEU A 200 7.86 -9.23 -23.73
CA LEU A 200 9.06 -8.39 -23.83
C LEU A 200 9.54 -8.21 -25.27
N LEU A 201 9.39 -9.25 -26.10
CA LEU A 201 9.76 -9.17 -27.51
C LEU A 201 8.78 -8.33 -28.33
N ASP A 202 7.48 -8.36 -27.99
CA ASP A 202 6.45 -7.51 -28.62
C ASP A 202 6.67 -6.02 -28.36
N GLN A 203 7.24 -5.67 -27.19
CA GLN A 203 7.60 -4.31 -26.81
C GLN A 203 8.98 -4.29 -26.16
N PRO A 204 10.05 -4.42 -26.94
CA PRO A 204 11.39 -4.56 -26.41
C PRO A 204 11.84 -3.26 -25.72
N PRO A 205 12.49 -3.37 -24.55
CA PRO A 205 13.01 -2.21 -23.82
C PRO A 205 14.03 -1.41 -24.64
N ASP A 206 14.81 -2.12 -25.45
CA ASP A 206 15.84 -1.61 -26.34
C ASP A 206 15.95 -2.54 -27.55
N ALA A 207 16.17 -1.97 -28.74
CA ALA A 207 16.39 -2.73 -29.96
C ALA A 207 17.60 -3.70 -29.86
N ALA A 208 18.61 -3.34 -29.09
CA ALA A 208 19.77 -4.20 -28.85
C ALA A 208 19.45 -5.49 -28.07
N MET A 209 18.33 -5.52 -27.35
CA MET A 209 17.87 -6.70 -26.60
C MET A 209 17.09 -7.71 -27.46
N VAL A 210 16.64 -7.32 -28.65
CA VAL A 210 15.80 -8.18 -29.50
C VAL A 210 16.44 -9.54 -29.79
N PRO A 211 17.72 -9.65 -30.19
CA PRO A 211 18.35 -10.96 -30.45
C PRO A 211 18.35 -11.86 -29.19
N TYR A 212 18.66 -11.29 -28.04
CA TYR A 212 18.64 -12.01 -26.75
C TYR A 212 17.23 -12.52 -26.40
N LEU A 213 16.20 -11.68 -26.58
CA LEU A 213 14.81 -12.06 -26.29
C LEU A 213 14.31 -13.16 -27.25
N GLN A 214 14.72 -13.11 -28.53
CA GLN A 214 14.41 -14.14 -29.52
C GLN A 214 15.06 -15.48 -29.16
N GLU A 215 16.34 -15.47 -28.76
CA GLU A 215 17.05 -16.66 -28.30
C GLU A 215 16.37 -17.28 -27.08
N LYS A 216 16.03 -16.46 -26.07
CA LYS A 216 15.34 -16.90 -24.86
C LYS A 216 13.98 -17.52 -25.15
N LEU A 217 13.19 -16.89 -26.01
CA LEU A 217 11.88 -17.41 -26.40
C LEU A 217 12.02 -18.74 -27.12
N ALA A 218 12.91 -18.84 -28.11
CA ALA A 218 13.15 -20.07 -28.87
C ALA A 218 13.60 -21.24 -27.98
N ALA A 219 14.55 -20.98 -27.04
CA ALA A 219 15.02 -21.98 -26.09
C ALA A 219 13.90 -22.49 -25.18
N THR A 220 13.06 -21.56 -24.69
CA THR A 220 11.94 -21.87 -23.80
C THR A 220 10.85 -22.68 -24.53
N GLU A 221 10.52 -22.32 -25.77
CA GLU A 221 9.55 -23.04 -26.61
C GLU A 221 10.03 -24.45 -27.00
N ALA A 222 11.35 -24.63 -27.23
CA ALA A 222 11.93 -25.95 -27.47
C ALA A 222 11.80 -26.85 -26.22
N GLY A 223 12.04 -26.30 -25.03
CA GLY A 223 11.86 -27.02 -23.75
C GLY A 223 10.41 -27.40 -23.44
N SER A 224 9.43 -26.67 -23.98
CA SER A 224 8.01 -26.99 -23.80
C SER A 224 7.47 -28.17 -24.57
N LYS A 225 8.26 -28.68 -25.54
CA LYS A 225 7.88 -29.81 -26.44
C LYS A 225 8.40 -31.17 -25.97
N GLN A 226 9.22 -31.17 -24.94
CA GLN A 226 9.72 -32.36 -24.25
C GLN A 226 8.89 -32.67 -23.01
#